data_fbb183f2ac112b0ba03076dcb55889e0
#
_entry.id   fbb183f2ac112b0ba03076dcb55889e0
#
_cell.length_a   1.000
_cell.length_b   1.000
_cell.length_c   1.000
_cell.angle_alpha   90.00
_cell.angle_beta   90.00
_cell.angle_gamma   90.00
#
_symmetry.space_group_name_H-M   'P 1'
#
loop_
_entity.id
_entity.type
_entity.pdbx_description
1 polymer ?
#
loop_
_entity_poly.entity_id
_entity_poly.type
_entity_poly.pdbx_seq_one_letter_code
_entity_poly.pdbx_strand_id
1 'polypeptide(L)'
;SYTLSLHAALPFSDTPVRFEGFRPENFDRRFRGAVPARAALAWSLNVPAVRELREFGIPRFENRLRQWGMTTLNRSPDDYGLTLILGGAEGRLLEIAGLYAKLAQLASNAPGGGREVRLLADEPVTPSRMRDLGAAAPYLTLKALTAVNRPDEEGFWRNFSSSKWVAWKTGTSFGLRDAWAVGVTPNYTIGVWAGNADGEGNPGLTGLGAAAPVLFDLLGAVDGGGAIVRPPSGFKAIRVCRDSGYLATDLCPAVEITVPEESRFDRMCAFHQTVHLDAAG
;
A
#
# COMPACT_ATOMS: atom_id res chain seq x y z
N SER A 1 -16.32 -11.47 4.36
CA SER A 1 -15.82 -10.21 3.81
C SER A 1 -14.45 -9.94 4.40
N TYR A 2 -13.39 -10.41 3.74
CA TYR A 2 -12.00 -10.04 4.12
C TYR A 2 -11.71 -8.72 3.43
N THR A 3 -11.82 -7.64 4.15
CA THR A 3 -11.31 -6.36 3.73
C THR A 3 -9.79 -6.44 3.82
N LEU A 4 -9.07 -6.02 2.78
CA LEU A 4 -7.63 -5.74 2.83
C LEU A 4 -7.44 -4.55 3.80
N SER A 5 -7.61 -4.78 5.08
CA SER A 5 -7.29 -3.78 6.07
C SER A 5 -5.81 -3.91 6.39
N LEU A 6 -5.03 -2.95 5.92
CA LEU A 6 -3.65 -2.74 6.34
C LEU A 6 -3.66 -2.46 7.84
N HIS A 7 -3.60 -3.52 8.64
CA HIS A 7 -3.57 -3.41 10.08
C HIS A 7 -2.25 -2.79 10.49
N ALA A 8 -2.31 -1.60 11.04
CA ALA A 8 -1.12 -0.82 11.40
C ALA A 8 -0.19 -1.54 12.40
N ALA A 9 -0.63 -2.61 13.03
CA ALA A 9 0.11 -3.29 14.09
C ALA A 9 0.27 -4.81 13.92
N LEU A 10 -0.51 -5.50 13.08
CA LEU A 10 -0.23 -6.93 12.86
C LEU A 10 1.11 -7.09 12.18
N PRO A 11 1.99 -7.93 12.69
CA PRO A 11 3.27 -8.16 12.07
C PRO A 11 3.06 -8.97 10.79
N PHE A 12 3.48 -8.40 9.69
CA PHE A 12 3.69 -9.15 8.47
C PHE A 12 5.03 -9.89 8.54
N SER A 13 5.04 -11.11 8.08
CA SER A 13 6.26 -11.89 8.06
C SER A 13 7.10 -11.55 6.82
N ASP A 14 8.23 -10.90 7.06
CA ASP A 14 9.27 -10.65 6.06
C ASP A 14 10.43 -11.64 6.29
N THR A 15 10.14 -12.93 6.05
CA THR A 15 11.09 -14.04 6.18
C THR A 15 11.17 -14.82 4.87
N PRO A 16 12.30 -15.47 4.58
CA PRO A 16 12.42 -16.31 3.38
C PRO A 16 11.25 -17.29 3.25
N VAL A 17 10.68 -17.37 2.05
CA VAL A 17 9.57 -18.26 1.74
C VAL A 17 9.66 -18.75 0.30
N ARG A 18 9.11 -19.93 0.03
CA ARG A 18 8.97 -20.49 -1.31
C ARG A 18 7.54 -20.96 -1.52
N PHE A 19 6.96 -20.61 -2.64
CA PHE A 19 5.62 -20.99 -3.07
C PHE A 19 5.71 -21.67 -4.43
N GLU A 20 5.52 -23.00 -4.51
CA GLU A 20 5.40 -23.75 -5.77
C GLU A 20 6.43 -23.35 -6.86
N GLY A 21 7.69 -23.18 -6.46
CA GLY A 21 8.78 -22.77 -7.37
C GLY A 21 9.04 -21.25 -7.41
N PHE A 22 8.14 -20.41 -6.95
CA PHE A 22 8.34 -18.97 -6.83
C PHE A 22 8.96 -18.60 -5.47
N ARG A 23 10.05 -17.85 -5.50
CA ARG A 23 10.76 -17.38 -4.31
C ARG A 23 10.81 -15.85 -4.35
N PRO A 24 9.89 -15.17 -3.66
CA PRO A 24 9.93 -13.72 -3.59
C PRO A 24 11.14 -13.23 -2.80
N GLU A 25 11.75 -12.17 -3.25
CA GLU A 25 12.83 -11.47 -2.56
C GLU A 25 12.50 -9.98 -2.49
N ASN A 26 12.94 -9.30 -1.42
CA ASN A 26 12.90 -7.86 -1.35
C ASN A 26 13.92 -7.25 -2.30
N PHE A 27 13.72 -6.01 -2.72
CA PHE A 27 14.60 -5.34 -3.68
C PHE A 27 16.06 -5.29 -3.19
N ASP A 28 16.28 -5.08 -1.89
CA ASP A 28 17.57 -5.05 -1.24
C ASP A 28 18.09 -6.44 -0.80
N ARG A 29 17.34 -7.52 -1.11
CA ARG A 29 17.63 -8.91 -0.74
C ARG A 29 17.77 -9.16 0.77
N ARG A 30 17.25 -8.27 1.60
CA ARG A 30 17.26 -8.40 3.06
C ARG A 30 15.88 -8.79 3.58
N PHE A 31 15.86 -9.51 4.70
CA PHE A 31 14.66 -9.89 5.43
C PHE A 31 14.67 -9.24 6.80
N ARG A 32 13.52 -8.75 7.25
CA ARG A 32 13.38 -7.94 8.48
C ARG A 32 12.59 -8.64 9.58
N GLY A 33 12.17 -9.90 9.33
CA GLY A 33 11.40 -10.67 10.30
C GLY A 33 9.95 -10.17 10.42
N ALA A 34 9.49 -9.92 11.63
CA ALA A 34 8.16 -9.38 11.88
C ALA A 34 8.14 -7.87 11.68
N VAL A 35 7.34 -7.37 10.75
CA VAL A 35 7.24 -5.95 10.40
C VAL A 35 5.79 -5.48 10.48
N PRO A 36 5.50 -4.26 10.99
CA PRO A 36 4.16 -3.71 10.93
C PRO A 36 3.69 -3.53 9.49
N ALA A 37 2.41 -3.75 9.20
CA ALA A 37 1.82 -3.61 7.86
C ALA A 37 2.14 -2.24 7.20
N ARG A 38 2.05 -1.16 7.97
CA ARG A 38 2.42 0.19 7.52
C ARG A 38 3.87 0.28 7.05
N ALA A 39 4.78 -0.37 7.77
CA ALA A 39 6.21 -0.37 7.42
C ALA A 39 6.47 -1.25 6.20
N ALA A 40 5.83 -2.42 6.12
CA ALA A 40 5.92 -3.28 4.95
C ALA A 40 5.50 -2.55 3.67
N LEU A 41 4.39 -1.78 3.72
CA LEU A 41 3.93 -0.97 2.60
C LEU A 41 4.89 0.21 2.31
N ALA A 42 5.29 0.97 3.33
CA ALA A 42 6.16 2.13 3.19
C ALA A 42 7.54 1.75 2.65
N TRP A 43 8.08 0.62 3.07
CA TRP A 43 9.38 0.10 2.61
C TRP A 43 9.30 -0.74 1.34
N SER A 44 8.09 -0.88 0.74
CA SER A 44 7.87 -1.67 -0.48
C SER A 44 8.38 -3.11 -0.36
N LEU A 45 8.13 -3.76 0.77
CA LEU A 45 8.58 -5.12 0.99
C LEU A 45 7.77 -6.11 0.14
N ASN A 46 8.45 -6.82 -0.73
CA ASN A 46 7.85 -7.77 -1.67
C ASN A 46 7.31 -9.01 -0.96
N VAL A 47 8.09 -9.56 -0.03
CA VAL A 47 7.75 -10.83 0.63
C VAL A 47 6.44 -10.73 1.42
N PRO A 48 6.22 -9.71 2.27
CA PRO A 48 4.94 -9.50 2.92
C PRO A 48 3.78 -9.34 1.92
N ALA A 49 3.98 -8.56 0.86
CA ALA A 49 2.94 -8.34 -0.15
C ALA A 49 2.52 -9.64 -0.84
N VAL A 50 3.47 -10.49 -1.20
CA VAL A 50 3.19 -11.80 -1.81
C VAL A 50 2.45 -12.73 -0.85
N ARG A 51 2.81 -12.74 0.44
CA ARG A 51 2.10 -13.53 1.46
C ARG A 51 0.65 -13.10 1.58
N GLU A 52 0.40 -11.79 1.62
CA GLU A 52 -0.94 -11.22 1.68
C GLU A 52 -1.77 -11.56 0.43
N LEU A 53 -1.18 -11.45 -0.77
CA LEU A 53 -1.88 -11.84 -1.99
C LEU A 53 -2.25 -13.32 -1.97
N ARG A 54 -1.35 -14.20 -1.52
CA ARG A 54 -1.62 -15.63 -1.42
C ARG A 54 -2.79 -15.92 -0.48
N GLU A 55 -2.83 -15.26 0.69
CA GLU A 55 -3.90 -15.42 1.66
C GLU A 55 -5.22 -14.84 1.16
N PHE A 56 -5.17 -13.67 0.52
CA PHE A 56 -6.35 -13.02 -0.06
C PHE A 56 -6.93 -13.77 -1.24
N GLY A 57 -6.08 -14.42 -2.03
CA GLY A 57 -6.42 -15.16 -3.25
C GLY A 57 -6.26 -14.33 -4.52
N ILE A 58 -5.45 -14.85 -5.47
CA ILE A 58 -5.15 -14.19 -6.74
C ILE A 58 -6.41 -13.89 -7.55
N PRO A 59 -7.34 -14.86 -7.78
CA PRO A 59 -8.56 -14.60 -8.55
C PRO A 59 -9.43 -13.51 -7.94
N ARG A 60 -9.49 -13.46 -6.60
CA ARG A 60 -10.25 -12.45 -5.88
C ARG A 60 -9.64 -11.07 -6.02
N PHE A 61 -8.32 -10.97 -5.93
CA PHE A 61 -7.61 -9.71 -6.07
C PHE A 61 -7.71 -9.16 -7.50
N GLU A 62 -7.47 -10.01 -8.50
CA GLU A 62 -7.59 -9.65 -9.91
C GLU A 62 -8.99 -9.17 -10.25
N ASN A 63 -10.03 -9.88 -9.81
CA ASN A 63 -11.42 -9.45 -10.01
C ASN A 63 -11.70 -8.08 -9.38
N ARG A 64 -11.15 -7.80 -8.18
CA ARG A 64 -11.24 -6.48 -7.56
C ARG A 64 -10.58 -5.39 -8.40
N LEU A 65 -9.38 -5.63 -8.90
CA LEU A 65 -8.68 -4.66 -9.76
C LEU A 65 -9.47 -4.36 -11.03
N ARG A 66 -10.05 -5.38 -11.68
CA ARG A 66 -10.95 -5.20 -12.84
C ARG A 66 -12.19 -4.38 -12.48
N GLN A 67 -12.86 -4.71 -11.38
CA GLN A 67 -14.03 -3.98 -10.89
C GLN A 67 -13.69 -2.51 -10.59
N TRP A 68 -12.49 -2.24 -10.11
CA TRP A 68 -12.03 -0.89 -9.79
C TRP A 68 -11.53 -0.10 -11.00
N GLY A 69 -11.48 -0.71 -12.18
CA GLY A 69 -11.25 -0.04 -13.44
C GLY A 69 -9.92 -0.32 -14.12
N MET A 70 -9.18 -1.36 -13.72
CA MET A 70 -8.04 -1.84 -14.50
C MET A 70 -8.52 -2.66 -15.69
N THR A 71 -8.41 -2.11 -16.90
CA THR A 71 -8.91 -2.76 -18.15
C THR A 71 -7.84 -3.61 -18.82
N THR A 72 -6.60 -3.50 -18.41
CA THR A 72 -5.45 -4.20 -19.00
C THR A 72 -5.27 -5.64 -18.52
N LEU A 73 -5.99 -6.03 -17.47
CA LEU A 73 -5.95 -7.39 -16.94
C LEU A 73 -6.73 -8.34 -17.88
N ASN A 74 -6.07 -8.94 -18.85
CA ASN A 74 -6.69 -9.75 -19.91
C ASN A 74 -6.25 -11.23 -19.92
N ARG A 75 -5.35 -11.62 -18.98
CA ARG A 75 -4.93 -13.00 -18.80
C ARG A 75 -5.70 -13.67 -17.66
N SER A 76 -5.54 -14.98 -17.50
CA SER A 76 -6.14 -15.70 -16.37
C SER A 76 -5.43 -15.36 -15.05
N PRO A 77 -6.08 -15.52 -13.89
CA PRO A 77 -5.43 -15.32 -12.59
C PRO A 77 -4.18 -16.19 -12.41
N ASP A 78 -4.18 -17.40 -12.95
CA ASP A 78 -3.06 -18.34 -12.85
C ASP A 78 -1.85 -17.88 -13.67
N ASP A 79 -2.08 -17.21 -14.82
CA ASP A 79 -1.01 -16.64 -15.65
C ASP A 79 -0.29 -15.48 -14.97
N TYR A 80 -1.02 -14.69 -14.16
CA TYR A 80 -0.41 -13.63 -13.35
C TYR A 80 0.32 -14.21 -12.13
N GLY A 81 -0.28 -15.20 -11.50
CA GLY A 81 0.25 -15.81 -10.30
C GLY A 81 0.49 -14.78 -9.18
N LEU A 82 1.41 -15.12 -8.29
CA LEU A 82 1.79 -14.24 -7.17
C LEU A 82 2.56 -12.99 -7.60
N THR A 83 3.04 -12.94 -8.85
CA THR A 83 3.73 -11.76 -9.39
C THR A 83 2.79 -10.58 -9.62
N LEU A 84 1.47 -10.81 -9.67
CA LEU A 84 0.46 -9.77 -9.82
C LEU A 84 0.64 -8.61 -8.83
N ILE A 85 0.94 -8.92 -7.56
CA ILE A 85 1.12 -7.90 -6.51
C ILE A 85 2.46 -7.15 -6.63
N LEU A 86 3.40 -7.68 -7.40
CA LEU A 86 4.73 -7.10 -7.61
C LEU A 86 4.86 -6.35 -8.94
N GLY A 87 3.74 -6.15 -9.64
CA GLY A 87 3.73 -5.50 -10.95
C GLY A 87 3.85 -6.47 -12.14
N GLY A 88 3.47 -7.74 -11.94
CA GLY A 88 3.41 -8.75 -13.01
C GLY A 88 2.25 -8.58 -13.99
N ALA A 89 1.55 -7.44 -13.93
CA ALA A 89 0.47 -7.09 -14.85
C ALA A 89 0.72 -5.72 -15.49
N GLU A 90 0.24 -5.58 -16.70
CA GLU A 90 0.26 -4.32 -17.44
C GLU A 90 -0.78 -3.35 -16.86
N GLY A 91 -0.46 -2.04 -16.84
CA GLY A 91 -1.35 -1.01 -16.38
C GLY A 91 -1.26 0.26 -17.20
N ARG A 92 -2.35 0.98 -17.36
CA ARG A 92 -2.36 2.32 -17.95
C ARG A 92 -2.14 3.36 -16.87
N LEU A 93 -1.33 4.37 -17.16
CA LEU A 93 -1.01 5.43 -16.21
C LEU A 93 -2.27 6.09 -15.63
N LEU A 94 -3.24 6.40 -16.48
CA LEU A 94 -4.48 7.02 -16.06
C LEU A 94 -5.31 6.11 -15.14
N GLU A 95 -5.36 4.81 -15.41
CA GLU A 95 -6.10 3.85 -14.59
C GLU A 95 -5.47 3.74 -13.19
N ILE A 96 -4.13 3.60 -13.13
CA ILE A 96 -3.41 3.52 -11.86
C ILE A 96 -3.54 4.83 -11.07
N ALA A 97 -3.30 5.99 -11.68
CA ALA A 97 -3.51 7.28 -11.03
C ALA A 97 -4.97 7.46 -10.58
N GLY A 98 -5.92 7.01 -11.38
CA GLY A 98 -7.34 7.01 -11.05
C GLY A 98 -7.69 6.15 -9.83
N LEU A 99 -7.04 4.99 -9.65
CA LEU A 99 -7.22 4.18 -8.44
C LEU A 99 -6.76 4.95 -7.19
N TYR A 100 -5.61 5.62 -7.24
CA TYR A 100 -5.12 6.45 -6.14
C TYR A 100 -6.01 7.65 -5.87
N ALA A 101 -6.53 8.30 -6.92
CA ALA A 101 -7.50 9.40 -6.78
C ALA A 101 -8.79 8.94 -6.08
N LYS A 102 -9.30 7.76 -6.42
CA LYS A 102 -10.45 7.15 -5.73
C LYS A 102 -10.15 6.82 -4.27
N LEU A 103 -8.95 6.30 -3.96
CA LEU A 103 -8.53 6.11 -2.57
C LEU A 103 -8.51 7.45 -1.80
N ALA A 104 -8.03 8.52 -2.41
CA ALA A 104 -8.01 9.85 -1.79
C ALA A 104 -9.41 10.38 -1.50
N GLN A 105 -10.33 10.24 -2.46
CA GLN A 105 -11.73 10.65 -2.30
C GLN A 105 -12.42 9.86 -1.18
N LEU A 106 -12.22 8.55 -1.11
CA LEU A 106 -12.76 7.72 -0.04
C LEU A 106 -12.15 8.09 1.32
N ALA A 107 -10.83 8.25 1.38
CA ALA A 107 -10.11 8.64 2.60
C ALA A 107 -10.55 10.01 3.12
N SER A 108 -10.95 10.93 2.24
CA SER A 108 -11.49 12.24 2.57
C SER A 108 -12.99 12.20 2.90
N ASN A 109 -13.60 11.02 2.95
CA ASN A 109 -15.04 10.83 3.14
C ASN A 109 -15.89 11.65 2.14
N ALA A 110 -15.47 11.65 0.88
CA ALA A 110 -16.15 12.38 -0.18
C ALA A 110 -17.62 11.93 -0.31
N PRO A 111 -18.56 12.86 -0.56
CA PRO A 111 -19.96 12.53 -0.70
C PRO A 111 -20.20 11.43 -1.76
N GLY A 112 -21.05 10.46 -1.41
CA GLY A 112 -21.37 9.32 -2.31
C GLY A 112 -20.25 8.30 -2.47
N GLY A 113 -19.19 8.35 -1.66
CA GLY A 113 -18.07 7.41 -1.74
C GLY A 113 -17.11 7.68 -2.90
N GLY A 114 -17.04 8.94 -3.36
CA GLY A 114 -16.17 9.36 -4.46
C GLY A 114 -16.77 9.13 -5.85
N ARG A 115 -15.97 9.43 -6.87
CA ARG A 115 -16.38 9.44 -8.28
C ARG A 115 -15.36 8.74 -9.15
N GLU A 116 -15.81 8.20 -10.28
CA GLU A 116 -14.89 7.74 -11.33
C GLU A 116 -14.15 8.93 -11.97
N VAL A 117 -12.95 8.65 -12.51
CA VAL A 117 -12.19 9.66 -13.26
C VAL A 117 -12.91 9.99 -14.56
N ARG A 118 -12.99 11.26 -14.89
CA ARG A 118 -13.53 11.79 -16.16
C ARG A 118 -12.40 12.42 -16.95
N LEU A 119 -12.39 12.21 -18.24
CA LEU A 119 -11.44 12.87 -19.15
C LEU A 119 -11.98 14.20 -19.65
N LEU A 120 -13.30 14.29 -19.85
CA LEU A 120 -13.96 15.49 -20.35
C LEU A 120 -14.93 16.02 -19.28
N ALA A 121 -15.11 17.34 -19.25
CA ALA A 121 -15.95 18.00 -18.26
C ALA A 121 -17.44 17.66 -18.42
N ASP A 122 -17.89 17.36 -19.61
CA ASP A 122 -19.27 17.01 -20.00
C ASP A 122 -19.60 15.51 -19.79
N GLU A 123 -18.61 14.68 -19.50
CA GLU A 123 -18.87 13.29 -19.16
C GLU A 123 -19.75 13.19 -17.89
N PRO A 124 -20.67 12.21 -17.82
CA PRO A 124 -21.52 12.02 -16.66
C PRO A 124 -20.68 11.70 -15.41
N VAL A 125 -21.10 12.27 -14.28
CA VAL A 125 -20.49 11.93 -12.98
C VAL A 125 -21.03 10.57 -12.55
N THR A 126 -20.14 9.58 -12.48
CA THR A 126 -20.48 8.24 -12.00
C THR A 126 -19.86 7.97 -10.63
N PRO A 127 -20.59 7.31 -9.71
CA PRO A 127 -20.05 6.93 -8.41
C PRO A 127 -18.85 5.98 -8.53
N SER A 128 -17.88 6.11 -7.62
CA SER A 128 -16.75 5.20 -7.57
C SER A 128 -17.17 3.74 -7.31
N ARG A 129 -16.56 2.83 -8.04
CA ARG A 129 -16.72 1.38 -7.83
C ARG A 129 -15.97 0.86 -6.61
N MET A 130 -15.11 1.68 -6.00
CA MET A 130 -14.31 1.33 -4.81
C MET A 130 -15.01 1.66 -3.49
N ARG A 131 -16.22 2.18 -3.50
CA ARG A 131 -16.94 2.66 -2.30
C ARG A 131 -17.18 1.59 -1.24
N ASP A 132 -17.10 0.32 -1.60
CA ASP A 132 -17.20 -0.82 -0.68
C ASP A 132 -16.00 -0.94 0.29
N LEU A 133 -14.91 -0.21 0.05
CA LEU A 133 -13.77 -0.11 0.96
C LEU A 133 -14.04 0.77 2.18
N GLY A 134 -15.13 1.55 2.19
CA GLY A 134 -15.34 2.57 3.21
C GLY A 134 -14.25 3.65 3.18
N ALA A 135 -14.18 4.47 4.22
CA ALA A 135 -13.21 5.57 4.30
C ALA A 135 -11.94 5.22 5.12
N ALA A 136 -12.09 4.33 6.11
CA ALA A 136 -11.02 4.05 7.07
C ALA A 136 -9.82 3.32 6.46
N ALA A 137 -10.04 2.28 5.65
CA ALA A 137 -8.97 1.52 5.03
C ALA A 137 -8.17 2.37 4.01
N PRO A 138 -8.80 3.12 3.08
CA PRO A 138 -8.12 4.08 2.22
C PRO A 138 -7.33 5.14 2.99
N TYR A 139 -7.90 5.71 4.06
CA TYR A 139 -7.20 6.68 4.91
C TYR A 139 -5.93 6.10 5.54
N LEU A 140 -6.02 4.92 6.16
CA LEU A 140 -4.86 4.26 6.79
C LEU A 140 -3.80 3.86 5.75
N THR A 141 -4.22 3.46 4.56
CA THR A 141 -3.32 3.17 3.44
C THR A 141 -2.54 4.41 3.03
N LEU A 142 -3.22 5.52 2.74
CA LEU A 142 -2.56 6.76 2.36
C LEU A 142 -1.70 7.31 3.50
N LYS A 143 -2.16 7.21 4.75
CA LYS A 143 -1.35 7.57 5.92
C LYS A 143 -0.07 6.72 6.04
N ALA A 144 -0.12 5.43 5.74
CA ALA A 144 1.08 4.59 5.69
C ALA A 144 2.04 5.06 4.59
N LEU A 145 1.51 5.49 3.44
CA LEU A 145 2.30 5.98 2.32
C LEU A 145 2.93 7.36 2.54
N THR A 146 2.48 8.14 3.55
CA THR A 146 3.20 9.36 3.95
C THR A 146 4.47 9.07 4.76
N ALA A 147 4.58 7.88 5.34
CA ALA A 147 5.69 7.46 6.19
C ALA A 147 6.82 6.77 5.41
N VAL A 148 6.95 7.07 4.12
CA VAL A 148 8.02 6.52 3.28
C VAL A 148 9.35 7.11 3.72
N ASN A 149 9.94 6.52 4.78
CA ASN A 149 11.33 6.79 5.14
C ASN A 149 12.22 6.12 4.13
N ARG A 150 13.00 6.91 3.43
CA ARG A 150 13.99 6.42 2.49
C ARG A 150 15.36 6.34 3.11
N PRO A 151 16.20 5.40 2.63
CA PRO A 151 17.58 5.33 3.03
C PRO A 151 18.28 6.68 2.85
N ASP A 152 19.18 7.02 3.77
CA ASP A 152 19.94 8.28 3.82
C ASP A 152 20.80 8.57 2.58
N GLU A 153 20.87 7.66 1.64
CA GLU A 153 21.72 7.76 0.45
C GLU A 153 21.14 8.66 -0.66
N GLU A 154 19.89 9.12 -0.54
CA GLU A 154 19.21 9.89 -1.58
C GLU A 154 18.97 11.34 -1.17
N GLY A 155 20.03 12.14 -1.26
CA GLY A 155 20.08 13.56 -0.85
C GLY A 155 19.13 14.52 -1.56
N PHE A 156 18.38 14.09 -2.58
CA PHE A 156 17.43 14.93 -3.33
C PHE A 156 16.21 15.36 -2.51
N TRP A 157 15.83 14.57 -1.51
CA TRP A 157 14.59 14.76 -0.74
C TRP A 157 14.72 15.75 0.41
N ARG A 158 15.94 16.12 0.79
CA ARG A 158 16.21 17.08 1.87
C ARG A 158 15.69 18.50 1.56
N ASN A 159 15.47 18.81 0.29
CA ASN A 159 14.95 20.12 -0.15
C ASN A 159 13.42 20.18 -0.25
N PHE A 160 12.75 19.05 -0.15
CA PHE A 160 11.29 19.04 -0.05
C PHE A 160 10.93 19.39 1.40
N SER A 161 10.41 20.59 1.60
CA SER A 161 10.03 21.05 2.93
C SER A 161 9.15 19.98 3.57
N SER A 162 9.58 19.45 4.71
CA SER A 162 8.93 18.42 5.53
C SER A 162 7.51 18.79 6.00
N SER A 163 6.96 19.91 5.51
CA SER A 163 5.66 20.45 5.86
C SER A 163 4.51 20.03 4.95
N LYS A 164 4.78 19.43 3.79
CA LYS A 164 3.71 19.02 2.86
C LYS A 164 3.33 17.55 3.07
N TRP A 165 2.05 17.29 3.33
CA TRP A 165 1.50 15.97 3.40
C TRP A 165 1.39 15.38 1.98
N VAL A 166 2.17 14.35 1.68
CA VAL A 166 2.13 13.62 0.41
C VAL A 166 2.16 12.13 0.70
N ALA A 167 1.12 11.42 0.30
CA ALA A 167 1.14 9.97 0.25
C ALA A 167 1.65 9.53 -1.12
N TRP A 168 2.70 8.73 -1.19
CA TRP A 168 3.29 8.38 -2.46
C TRP A 168 3.87 6.98 -2.50
N LYS A 169 3.99 6.43 -3.73
CA LYS A 169 4.51 5.10 -3.96
C LYS A 169 5.25 5.05 -5.28
N THR A 170 6.38 4.34 -5.28
CA THR A 170 7.10 4.00 -6.50
C THR A 170 6.87 2.55 -6.90
N GLY A 171 7.04 2.28 -8.18
CA GLY A 171 7.13 0.96 -8.76
C GLY A 171 8.30 0.90 -9.73
N THR A 172 8.91 -0.26 -9.84
CA THR A 172 9.95 -0.57 -10.83
C THR A 172 9.64 -1.96 -11.38
N SER A 173 9.46 -2.08 -12.69
CA SER A 173 9.17 -3.37 -13.32
C SER A 173 10.41 -4.26 -13.35
N PHE A 174 10.17 -5.57 -13.48
CA PHE A 174 11.25 -6.53 -13.69
C PHE A 174 12.03 -6.20 -14.97
N GLY A 175 13.36 -6.22 -14.89
CA GLY A 175 14.24 -5.85 -15.99
C GLY A 175 14.40 -4.35 -16.20
N LEU A 176 13.95 -3.50 -15.24
CA LEU A 176 14.12 -2.04 -15.27
C LEU A 176 13.56 -1.41 -16.56
N ARG A 177 12.38 -1.84 -16.98
CA ARG A 177 11.69 -1.38 -18.20
C ARG A 177 10.78 -0.19 -17.93
N ASP A 178 10.19 -0.17 -16.71
CA ASP A 178 9.19 0.81 -16.31
C ASP A 178 9.53 1.38 -14.94
N ALA A 179 9.59 2.68 -14.86
CA ALA A 179 9.70 3.45 -13.63
C ALA A 179 8.38 4.18 -13.36
N TRP A 180 7.77 3.91 -12.20
CA TRP A 180 6.50 4.48 -11.80
C TRP A 180 6.63 5.28 -10.53
N ALA A 181 5.91 6.39 -10.44
CA ALA A 181 5.66 7.09 -9.19
C ALA A 181 4.24 7.65 -9.19
N VAL A 182 3.52 7.45 -8.09
CA VAL A 182 2.21 8.07 -7.88
C VAL A 182 2.23 8.80 -6.56
N GLY A 183 1.78 10.05 -6.57
CA GLY A 183 1.65 10.91 -5.39
C GLY A 183 0.23 11.42 -5.23
N VAL A 184 -0.21 11.49 -3.98
CA VAL A 184 -1.54 11.93 -3.58
C VAL A 184 -1.41 13.03 -2.54
N THR A 185 -2.08 14.14 -2.78
CA THR A 185 -2.33 15.23 -1.82
C THR A 185 -3.83 15.40 -1.63
N PRO A 186 -4.30 16.28 -0.76
CA PRO A 186 -5.73 16.57 -0.65
C PRO A 186 -6.38 17.04 -1.95
N ASN A 187 -5.64 17.70 -2.82
CA ASN A 187 -6.16 18.36 -4.02
C ASN A 187 -5.81 17.65 -5.32
N TYR A 188 -4.70 16.92 -5.35
CA TYR A 188 -4.15 16.33 -6.57
C TYR A 188 -3.74 14.89 -6.39
N THR A 189 -3.89 14.12 -7.44
CA THR A 189 -3.23 12.84 -7.65
C THR A 189 -2.42 12.94 -8.92
N ILE A 190 -1.12 12.73 -8.82
CA ILE A 190 -0.19 12.80 -9.94
C ILE A 190 0.43 11.42 -10.14
N GLY A 191 0.34 10.91 -11.35
CA GLY A 191 1.04 9.70 -11.77
C GLY A 191 2.13 10.04 -12.77
N VAL A 192 3.30 9.44 -12.60
CA VAL A 192 4.44 9.55 -13.52
C VAL A 192 4.86 8.15 -13.95
N TRP A 193 5.05 7.98 -15.23
CA TRP A 193 5.66 6.82 -15.83
C TRP A 193 6.83 7.27 -16.70
N ALA A 194 7.95 6.58 -16.58
CA ALA A 194 9.10 6.74 -17.46
C ALA A 194 9.53 5.35 -17.93
N GLY A 195 9.78 5.22 -19.23
CA GLY A 195 10.13 3.96 -19.87
C GLY A 195 10.38 4.14 -21.35
N ASN A 196 10.81 3.07 -22.00
CA ASN A 196 10.97 3.03 -23.45
C ASN A 196 9.72 2.43 -24.09
N ALA A 197 9.29 3.00 -25.22
CA ALA A 197 8.08 2.55 -25.91
C ALA A 197 8.21 1.12 -26.47
N ASP A 198 9.42 0.66 -26.74
CA ASP A 198 9.77 -0.68 -27.19
C ASP A 198 9.95 -1.68 -26.03
N GLY A 199 9.89 -1.19 -24.77
CA GLY A 199 10.07 -2.01 -23.58
C GLY A 199 11.52 -2.38 -23.27
N GLU A 200 12.50 -1.71 -23.86
CA GLU A 200 13.92 -1.92 -23.54
C GLU A 200 14.21 -1.44 -22.11
N GLY A 201 14.90 -2.29 -21.33
CA GLY A 201 15.30 -1.98 -19.96
C GLY A 201 16.53 -1.07 -19.91
N ASN A 202 16.57 -0.19 -18.89
CA ASN A 202 17.72 0.68 -18.63
C ASN A 202 18.08 0.63 -17.14
N PRO A 203 19.35 0.41 -16.76
CA PRO A 203 19.77 0.35 -15.36
C PRO A 203 19.40 1.56 -14.49
N GLY A 204 19.29 2.76 -15.09
CA GLY A 204 18.84 3.97 -14.40
C GLY A 204 17.34 4.11 -14.25
N LEU A 205 16.55 3.24 -14.89
CA LEU A 205 15.09 3.37 -14.94
C LEU A 205 14.42 2.73 -13.73
N THR A 206 14.58 3.37 -12.58
CA THR A 206 13.89 2.98 -11.35
C THR A 206 12.82 4.00 -10.99
N GLY A 207 11.74 3.54 -10.33
CA GLY A 207 10.67 4.43 -9.90
C GLY A 207 11.20 5.57 -9.03
N LEU A 208 12.22 5.30 -8.22
CA LEU A 208 12.83 6.27 -7.35
C LEU A 208 13.74 7.25 -8.09
N GLY A 209 14.61 6.74 -8.98
CA GLY A 209 15.61 7.56 -9.68
C GLY A 209 15.04 8.35 -10.86
N ALA A 210 14.07 7.80 -11.58
CA ALA A 210 13.55 8.40 -12.81
C ALA A 210 12.16 9.06 -12.64
N ALA A 211 11.20 8.38 -12.01
CA ALA A 211 9.83 8.87 -11.95
C ALA A 211 9.56 9.78 -10.74
N ALA A 212 10.14 9.48 -9.58
CA ALA A 212 9.88 10.25 -8.36
C ALA A 212 10.38 11.71 -8.42
N PRO A 213 11.54 12.07 -8.99
CA PRO A 213 11.94 13.47 -9.14
C PRO A 213 10.91 14.28 -9.90
N VAL A 214 10.42 13.77 -11.04
CA VAL A 214 9.38 14.41 -11.85
C VAL A 214 8.07 14.57 -11.07
N LEU A 215 7.68 13.54 -10.31
CA LEU A 215 6.48 13.60 -9.45
C LEU A 215 6.58 14.77 -8.46
N PHE A 216 7.71 14.93 -7.79
CA PHE A 216 7.84 15.97 -6.78
C PHE A 216 7.99 17.37 -7.38
N ASP A 217 8.61 17.51 -8.53
CA ASP A 217 8.65 18.77 -9.26
C ASP A 217 7.23 19.23 -9.66
N LEU A 218 6.42 18.30 -10.17
CA LEU A 218 5.01 18.59 -10.49
C LEU A 218 4.20 18.95 -9.24
N LEU A 219 4.34 18.19 -8.14
CA LEU A 219 3.68 18.50 -6.88
C LEU A 219 4.10 19.87 -6.33
N GLY A 220 5.36 20.22 -6.48
CA GLY A 220 5.88 21.54 -6.10
C GLY A 220 5.23 22.69 -6.87
N ALA A 221 4.90 22.46 -8.15
CA ALA A 221 4.30 23.47 -9.03
C ALA A 221 2.79 23.65 -8.82
N VAL A 222 2.05 22.59 -8.41
CA VAL A 222 0.58 22.64 -8.43
C VAL A 222 -0.07 22.62 -7.05
N ASP A 223 0.60 22.15 -6.01
CA ASP A 223 -0.02 21.90 -4.71
C ASP A 223 0.33 22.96 -3.67
N GLY A 224 -0.73 23.62 -3.16
CA GLY A 224 -0.65 24.58 -2.05
C GLY A 224 -0.41 23.95 -0.67
N GLY A 225 -0.43 22.61 -0.56
CA GLY A 225 -0.29 21.87 0.71
C GLY A 225 -1.64 21.49 1.33
N GLY A 226 -1.57 20.98 2.57
CA GLY A 226 -2.71 20.46 3.32
C GLY A 226 -2.53 18.97 3.65
N ALA A 227 -3.47 18.40 4.40
CA ALA A 227 -3.50 16.98 4.73
C ALA A 227 -4.90 16.40 4.55
N ILE A 228 -4.99 15.13 4.15
CA ILE A 228 -6.27 14.42 4.18
C ILE A 228 -6.66 14.23 5.64
N VAL A 229 -7.79 14.81 6.01
CA VAL A 229 -8.32 14.76 7.36
C VAL A 229 -8.84 13.34 7.65
N ARG A 230 -8.54 12.84 8.84
CA ARG A 230 -9.07 11.55 9.28
C ARG A 230 -10.61 11.55 9.25
N PRO A 231 -11.25 10.57 8.61
CA PRO A 231 -12.71 10.43 8.67
C PRO A 231 -13.22 10.34 10.11
N PRO A 232 -14.39 10.91 10.41
CA PRO A 232 -14.95 10.94 11.78
C PRO A 232 -15.40 9.55 12.28
N SER A 233 -15.65 8.60 11.38
CA SER A 233 -16.18 7.28 11.67
C SER A 233 -15.51 6.18 10.86
N GLY A 234 -15.93 4.93 11.08
CA GLY A 234 -15.40 3.76 10.38
C GLY A 234 -14.15 3.16 11.02
N PHE A 235 -13.83 3.57 12.26
CA PHE A 235 -12.68 3.08 13.02
C PHE A 235 -13.12 2.49 14.35
N LYS A 236 -12.38 1.49 14.79
CA LYS A 236 -12.42 1.00 16.17
C LYS A 236 -11.03 0.94 16.76
N ALA A 237 -10.95 1.05 18.09
CA ALA A 237 -9.73 0.81 18.85
C ALA A 237 -9.68 -0.68 19.25
N ILE A 238 -8.49 -1.25 19.19
CA ILE A 238 -8.21 -2.60 19.68
C ILE A 238 -6.92 -2.62 20.46
N ARG A 239 -6.83 -3.52 21.45
CA ARG A 239 -5.60 -3.74 22.22
C ARG A 239 -4.80 -4.87 21.59
N VAL A 240 -3.56 -4.58 21.24
CA VAL A 240 -2.63 -5.58 20.69
C VAL A 240 -1.37 -5.65 21.54
N CYS A 241 -0.75 -6.81 21.53
CA CYS A 241 0.56 -6.98 22.12
C CYS A 241 1.59 -6.15 21.35
N ARG A 242 2.37 -5.33 22.05
CA ARG A 242 3.40 -4.47 21.44
C ARG A 242 4.43 -5.28 20.66
N ASP A 243 4.83 -6.43 21.17
CA ASP A 243 5.93 -7.21 20.65
C ASP A 243 5.51 -8.12 19.51
N SER A 244 4.32 -8.73 19.59
CA SER A 244 3.83 -9.68 18.60
C SER A 244 2.81 -9.10 17.61
N GLY A 245 2.14 -7.98 17.96
CA GLY A 245 1.07 -7.39 17.17
C GLY A 245 -0.25 -8.15 17.17
N TYR A 246 -0.34 -9.34 17.80
CA TYR A 246 -1.60 -10.07 17.98
C TYR A 246 -2.47 -9.42 19.06
N LEU A 247 -3.75 -9.81 19.16
CA LEU A 247 -4.62 -9.37 20.25
C LEU A 247 -3.93 -9.61 21.59
N ALA A 248 -3.91 -8.57 22.43
CA ALA A 248 -3.24 -8.66 23.72
C ALA A 248 -4.00 -9.56 24.69
N THR A 249 -3.25 -10.36 25.44
CA THR A 249 -3.69 -11.00 26.68
C THR A 249 -3.33 -10.12 27.88
N ASP A 250 -3.75 -10.49 29.07
CA ASP A 250 -3.40 -9.77 30.31
C ASP A 250 -1.89 -9.83 30.63
N LEU A 251 -1.17 -10.77 30.02
CA LEU A 251 0.27 -10.93 30.18
C LEU A 251 1.10 -10.07 29.21
N CYS A 252 0.45 -9.41 28.25
CA CYS A 252 1.14 -8.67 27.20
C CYS A 252 1.47 -7.24 27.60
N PRO A 253 2.62 -6.68 27.15
CA PRO A 253 2.78 -5.24 27.06
C PRO A 253 1.84 -4.72 25.97
N ALA A 254 0.61 -4.39 26.36
CA ALA A 254 -0.44 -4.02 25.42
C ALA A 254 -0.35 -2.56 24.97
N VAL A 255 -0.67 -2.32 23.71
CA VAL A 255 -0.86 -1.00 23.11
C VAL A 255 -2.21 -0.93 22.42
N GLU A 256 -2.84 0.24 22.47
CA GLU A 256 -4.06 0.49 21.72
C GLU A 256 -3.72 0.98 20.31
N ILE A 257 -4.38 0.42 19.31
CA ILE A 257 -4.27 0.82 17.92
C ILE A 257 -5.64 1.06 17.31
N THR A 258 -5.66 1.91 16.30
CA THR A 258 -6.86 2.20 15.50
C THR A 258 -6.85 1.38 14.22
N VAL A 259 -7.95 0.70 13.95
CA VAL A 259 -8.17 -0.14 12.76
C VAL A 259 -9.52 0.19 12.13
N PRO A 260 -9.76 -0.17 10.84
CA PRO A 260 -11.11 -0.10 10.28
C PRO A 260 -12.11 -0.91 11.09
N GLU A 261 -13.34 -0.41 11.20
CA GLU A 261 -14.38 -1.01 12.05
C GLU A 261 -14.72 -2.45 11.64
N GLU A 262 -14.74 -2.71 10.33
CA GLU A 262 -15.00 -4.02 9.74
C GLU A 262 -13.86 -5.03 9.90
N SER A 263 -12.69 -4.61 10.41
CA SER A 263 -11.55 -5.49 10.62
C SER A 263 -11.85 -6.59 11.63
N ARG A 264 -11.44 -7.82 11.32
CA ARG A 264 -11.59 -8.98 12.19
C ARG A 264 -10.23 -9.49 12.64
N PHE A 265 -10.16 -9.84 13.91
CA PHE A 265 -8.96 -10.37 14.55
C PHE A 265 -9.40 -11.61 15.32
N ASP A 266 -8.73 -12.71 15.11
CA ASP A 266 -9.05 -14.02 15.72
C ASP A 266 -7.87 -14.62 16.50
N ARG A 267 -6.68 -14.01 16.40
CA ARG A 267 -5.46 -14.55 17.02
C ARG A 267 -5.05 -13.74 18.24
N MET A 268 -5.07 -14.39 19.39
CA MET A 268 -4.48 -13.87 20.62
C MET A 268 -2.96 -14.07 20.61
N CYS A 269 -2.25 -13.23 21.36
CA CYS A 269 -0.81 -13.39 21.55
C CYS A 269 -0.51 -14.69 22.31
N ALA A 270 0.24 -15.57 21.68
CA ALA A 270 0.69 -16.83 22.26
C ALA A 270 2.12 -16.77 22.83
N PHE A 271 2.78 -15.61 22.71
CA PHE A 271 4.21 -15.48 23.07
C PHE A 271 4.44 -15.07 24.53
N HIS A 272 3.44 -14.42 25.18
CA HIS A 272 3.52 -14.07 26.58
C HIS A 272 2.74 -15.11 27.39
N GLN A 273 3.48 -15.92 28.10
CA GLN A 273 2.94 -17.01 28.93
C GLN A 273 3.55 -16.95 30.33
N THR A 274 2.77 -17.33 31.34
CA THR A 274 3.31 -17.53 32.69
C THR A 274 4.10 -18.83 32.70
N VAL A 275 5.37 -18.76 33.07
CA VAL A 275 6.23 -19.92 33.30
C VAL A 275 6.38 -20.10 34.80
N HIS A 276 6.02 -21.26 35.30
CA HIS A 276 6.27 -21.63 36.69
C HIS A 276 7.66 -22.29 36.76
N LEU A 277 8.57 -21.62 37.44
CA LEU A 277 9.90 -22.15 37.71
C LEU A 277 9.88 -22.89 39.04
N ASP A 278 10.60 -23.99 39.13
CA ASP A 278 10.85 -24.66 40.40
C ASP A 278 11.97 -23.95 41.18
N ALA A 279 12.34 -24.49 42.34
CA ALA A 279 13.34 -23.88 43.21
C ALA A 279 14.75 -23.84 42.62
N ALA A 280 14.97 -24.46 41.48
CA ALA A 280 16.24 -24.46 40.76
C ALA A 280 16.27 -23.49 39.54
N GLY A 281 15.14 -22.87 39.20
CA GLY A 281 14.98 -21.89 38.12
C GLY A 281 14.43 -22.44 36.83
#